data_8cd4c6b390647230e063e4191c20e5b3
#
_entry.id   8cd4c6b390647230e063e4191c20e5b3
#
_cell.length_a   1.000
_cell.length_b   1.000
_cell.length_c   1.000
_cell.angle_alpha   90.00
_cell.angle_beta   90.00
_cell.angle_gamma   90.00
#
_symmetry.space_group_name_H-M   'P 1'
#
loop_
_entity.id
_entity.type
_entity.pdbx_description
1 polymer ?
#
loop_
_entity_poly.entity_id
_entity_poly.type
_entity_poly.pdbx_seq_one_letter_code
_entity_poly.pdbx_strand_id
1 'polypeptide(L)'
;MVLLSLGINELDRDLGGGITIPSLIALEGEYGSGKTIFAQQIVHAAISAGLRVLIVSSESMVKEYLSKMESVRLGDYEAYLSGQLNIYPLHVEGGRWSKYLSSLFLKVTSTFLEKKKEHYDLFVIDSLSALTVKTPPHEFLTFITRMKNLVSDGKAVVITFHPEFLSEETIMKLRATSDAYMVLKNASIAGMDVKVLKIVKLWGGHGERKSAVTLEVNPEIGLRVMPLGGVQV
;
A
#
# COMPACT_ATOMS: atom_id res chain seq x y z
N MET A 1 -17.33 9.52 -2.57
CA MET A 1 -16.69 8.25 -2.19
C MET A 1 -17.09 7.19 -3.19
N VAL A 2 -16.12 6.41 -3.66
CA VAL A 2 -16.31 5.39 -4.68
C VAL A 2 -15.63 4.11 -4.18
N LEU A 3 -16.16 2.95 -4.54
CA LEU A 3 -15.49 1.67 -4.32
C LEU A 3 -14.56 1.40 -5.50
N LEU A 4 -13.28 1.22 -5.22
CA LEU A 4 -12.28 0.77 -6.18
C LEU A 4 -12.26 -0.76 -6.15
N SER A 5 -12.78 -1.39 -7.20
CA SER A 5 -12.63 -2.83 -7.41
C SER A 5 -11.16 -3.15 -7.67
N LEU A 6 -10.64 -4.19 -7.05
CA LEU A 6 -9.26 -4.65 -7.25
C LEU A 6 -9.12 -5.55 -8.49
N GLY A 7 -10.22 -5.82 -9.20
CA GLY A 7 -10.25 -6.66 -10.39
C GLY A 7 -10.17 -8.16 -10.11
N ILE A 8 -10.32 -8.57 -8.85
CA ILE A 8 -10.34 -9.96 -8.41
C ILE A 8 -11.69 -10.20 -7.73
N ASN A 9 -12.64 -10.81 -8.44
CA ASN A 9 -14.05 -10.92 -8.02
C ASN A 9 -14.24 -11.48 -6.61
N GLU A 10 -13.48 -12.53 -6.24
CA GLU A 10 -13.56 -13.12 -4.90
C GLU A 10 -13.01 -12.17 -3.84
N LEU A 11 -11.90 -11.49 -4.12
CA LEU A 11 -11.30 -10.53 -3.20
C LEU A 11 -12.22 -9.32 -3.01
N ASP A 12 -12.76 -8.78 -4.09
CA ASP A 12 -13.69 -7.65 -4.03
C ASP A 12 -14.92 -8.00 -3.20
N ARG A 13 -15.52 -9.19 -3.42
CA ARG A 13 -16.64 -9.67 -2.59
C ARG A 13 -16.25 -9.77 -1.12
N ASP A 14 -15.09 -10.36 -0.81
CA ASP A 14 -14.59 -10.56 0.55
C ASP A 14 -14.22 -9.23 1.24
N LEU A 15 -13.95 -8.16 0.47
CA LEU A 15 -13.75 -6.79 0.93
C LEU A 15 -15.05 -5.96 1.00
N GLY A 16 -16.18 -6.50 0.57
CA GLY A 16 -17.47 -5.79 0.52
C GLY A 16 -17.60 -4.86 -0.69
N GLY A 17 -17.05 -5.27 -1.84
CA GLY A 17 -17.11 -4.59 -3.13
C GLY A 17 -15.83 -3.89 -3.56
N GLY A 18 -14.76 -3.98 -2.78
CA GLY A 18 -13.47 -3.33 -3.04
C GLY A 18 -13.02 -2.40 -1.93
N ILE A 19 -12.12 -1.49 -2.25
CA ILE A 19 -11.56 -0.51 -1.29
C ILE A 19 -12.20 0.86 -1.53
N THR A 20 -12.71 1.48 -0.46
CA THR A 20 -13.29 2.84 -0.55
C THR A 20 -12.21 3.88 -0.77
N ILE A 21 -12.40 4.77 -1.75
CA ILE A 21 -11.56 5.93 -2.02
C ILE A 21 -12.41 7.22 -2.10
N PRO A 22 -11.90 8.39 -1.71
CA PRO A 22 -10.60 8.63 -1.08
C PRO A 22 -10.50 8.04 0.32
N SER A 23 -9.34 7.51 0.68
CA SER A 23 -9.06 6.96 2.01
C SER A 23 -7.56 6.86 2.29
N LEU A 24 -7.19 6.78 3.56
CA LEU A 24 -5.85 6.42 4.02
C LEU A 24 -5.81 4.92 4.29
N ILE A 25 -5.06 4.19 3.48
CA ILE A 25 -4.92 2.74 3.50
C ILE A 25 -3.53 2.39 4.04
N ALA A 26 -3.45 1.64 5.12
CA ALA A 26 -2.20 1.16 5.70
C ALA A 26 -2.06 -0.36 5.52
N LEU A 27 -0.95 -0.79 4.95
CA LEU A 27 -0.59 -2.18 4.70
C LEU A 27 0.62 -2.57 5.56
N GLU A 28 0.37 -3.27 6.65
CA GLU A 28 1.39 -3.82 7.55
C GLU A 28 1.82 -5.20 7.08
N GLY A 29 3.08 -5.54 7.26
CA GLY A 29 3.54 -6.93 7.10
C GLY A 29 5.05 -7.05 7.11
N GLU A 30 5.53 -8.26 7.37
CA GLU A 30 6.94 -8.64 7.38
C GLU A 30 7.54 -8.67 5.96
N TYR A 31 8.85 -8.88 5.87
CA TYR A 31 9.51 -9.14 4.59
C TYR A 31 8.91 -10.35 3.88
N GLY A 32 8.72 -10.22 2.56
CA GLY A 32 8.15 -11.30 1.74
C GLY A 32 6.66 -11.59 1.98
N SER A 33 5.95 -10.82 2.81
CA SER A 33 4.51 -11.03 3.09
C SER A 33 3.58 -10.64 1.93
N GLY A 34 4.09 -10.02 0.86
CA GLY A 34 3.32 -9.63 -0.31
C GLY A 34 2.75 -8.21 -0.27
N LYS A 35 3.17 -7.34 0.66
CA LYS A 35 2.72 -5.93 0.75
C LYS A 35 2.85 -5.18 -0.56
N THR A 36 4.05 -5.21 -1.16
CA THR A 36 4.33 -4.54 -2.44
C THR A 36 3.41 -5.05 -3.54
N ILE A 37 3.22 -6.38 -3.65
CA ILE A 37 2.34 -6.97 -4.66
C ILE A 37 0.87 -6.53 -4.43
N PHE A 38 0.42 -6.52 -3.18
CA PHE A 38 -0.93 -6.06 -2.87
C PHE A 38 -1.10 -4.55 -3.14
N ALA A 39 -0.08 -3.74 -2.83
CA ALA A 39 -0.07 -2.32 -3.21
C ALA A 39 -0.07 -2.14 -4.74
N GLN A 40 0.70 -2.96 -5.48
CA GLN A 40 0.71 -2.97 -6.95
C GLN A 40 -0.65 -3.39 -7.53
N GLN A 41 -1.38 -4.30 -6.87
CA GLN A 41 -2.76 -4.63 -7.26
C GLN A 41 -3.69 -3.42 -7.13
N ILE A 42 -3.57 -2.65 -6.04
CA ILE A 42 -4.32 -1.39 -5.87
C ILE A 42 -3.93 -0.37 -6.94
N VAL A 43 -2.65 -0.25 -7.26
CA VAL A 43 -2.14 0.62 -8.33
C VAL A 43 -2.73 0.24 -9.68
N HIS A 44 -2.65 -1.03 -10.06
CA HIS A 44 -3.20 -1.55 -11.30
C HIS A 44 -4.71 -1.30 -11.41
N ALA A 45 -5.45 -1.56 -10.34
CA ALA A 45 -6.89 -1.28 -10.27
C ALA A 45 -7.19 0.21 -10.45
N ALA A 46 -6.41 1.09 -9.83
CA ALA A 46 -6.58 2.53 -9.97
C ALA A 46 -6.30 3.02 -11.39
N ILE A 47 -5.23 2.52 -12.02
CA ILE A 47 -4.90 2.82 -13.43
C ILE A 47 -6.03 2.36 -14.35
N SER A 48 -6.52 1.13 -14.16
CA SER A 48 -7.65 0.56 -14.92
C SER A 48 -8.93 1.37 -14.75
N ALA A 49 -9.12 2.01 -13.59
CA ALA A 49 -10.22 2.94 -13.32
C ALA A 49 -9.99 4.36 -13.87
N GLY A 50 -8.91 4.60 -14.61
CA GLY A 50 -8.58 5.90 -15.21
C GLY A 50 -7.93 6.90 -14.25
N LEU A 51 -7.54 6.47 -13.04
CA LEU A 51 -6.90 7.34 -12.04
C LEU A 51 -5.42 7.52 -12.33
N ARG A 52 -4.91 8.69 -12.01
CA ARG A 52 -3.47 9.01 -12.07
C ARG A 52 -2.82 8.56 -10.78
N VAL A 53 -1.73 7.80 -10.89
CA VAL A 53 -1.04 7.22 -9.75
C VAL A 53 0.36 7.79 -9.60
N LEU A 54 0.70 8.16 -8.37
CA LEU A 54 2.05 8.58 -7.99
C LEU A 54 2.58 7.63 -6.92
N ILE A 55 3.77 7.07 -7.16
CA ILE A 55 4.44 6.15 -6.24
C ILE A 55 5.75 6.78 -5.78
N VAL A 56 6.00 6.76 -4.48
CA VAL A 56 7.33 6.96 -3.89
C VAL A 56 7.80 5.61 -3.38
N SER A 57 8.85 5.07 -4.01
CA SER A 57 9.45 3.79 -3.62
C SER A 57 10.78 4.00 -2.91
N SER A 58 10.92 3.46 -1.71
CA SER A 58 12.17 3.44 -0.96
C SER A 58 12.94 2.13 -1.11
N GLU A 59 12.34 1.13 -1.74
CA GLU A 59 12.87 -0.24 -1.84
C GLU A 59 13.25 -0.64 -3.26
N SER A 60 12.79 0.09 -4.28
CA SER A 60 13.01 -0.28 -5.68
C SER A 60 13.23 0.93 -6.56
N MET A 61 14.16 0.79 -7.50
CA MET A 61 14.29 1.73 -8.61
C MET A 61 13.14 1.55 -9.62
N VAL A 62 12.91 2.55 -10.47
CA VAL A 62 11.78 2.55 -11.43
C VAL A 62 11.72 1.28 -12.27
N LYS A 63 12.84 0.90 -12.90
CA LYS A 63 12.91 -0.32 -13.73
C LYS A 63 12.58 -1.57 -12.95
N GLU A 64 13.11 -1.68 -11.73
CA GLU A 64 12.86 -2.82 -10.85
C GLU A 64 11.40 -2.88 -10.42
N TYR A 65 10.81 -1.75 -10.04
CA TYR A 65 9.40 -1.67 -9.64
C TYR A 65 8.48 -2.13 -10.79
N LEU A 66 8.69 -1.62 -12.00
CA LEU A 66 7.94 -2.01 -13.19
C LEU A 66 8.14 -3.50 -13.52
N SER A 67 9.37 -4.02 -13.43
CA SER A 67 9.64 -5.45 -13.65
C SER A 67 8.95 -6.34 -12.61
N LYS A 68 8.87 -5.91 -11.35
CA LYS A 68 8.11 -6.63 -10.31
C LYS A 68 6.61 -6.64 -10.62
N MET A 69 6.03 -5.54 -11.08
CA MET A 69 4.63 -5.51 -11.53
C MET A 69 4.41 -6.49 -12.70
N GLU A 70 5.29 -6.45 -13.71
CA GLU A 70 5.20 -7.35 -14.87
C GLU A 70 5.27 -8.82 -14.48
N SER A 71 6.13 -9.18 -13.53
CA SER A 71 6.32 -10.56 -13.09
C SER A 71 5.08 -11.19 -12.45
N VAL A 72 4.09 -10.38 -12.09
CA VAL A 72 2.81 -10.82 -11.50
C VAL A 72 1.60 -10.34 -12.31
N ARG A 73 1.79 -10.09 -13.60
CA ARG A 73 0.74 -9.65 -14.55
C ARG A 73 0.02 -8.34 -14.17
N LEU A 74 0.70 -7.48 -13.44
CA LEU A 74 0.23 -6.14 -13.06
C LEU A 74 0.99 -5.04 -13.82
N GLY A 75 1.78 -5.41 -14.84
CA GLY A 75 2.58 -4.47 -15.63
C GLY A 75 1.71 -3.45 -16.36
N ASP A 76 2.09 -2.18 -16.25
CA ASP A 76 1.39 -1.03 -16.84
C ASP A 76 2.42 -0.07 -17.46
N TYR A 77 3.25 -0.58 -18.38
CA TYR A 77 4.25 0.25 -19.07
C TYR A 77 3.62 1.39 -19.87
N GLU A 78 2.45 1.17 -20.44
CA GLU A 78 1.73 2.19 -21.19
C GLU A 78 1.29 3.34 -20.25
N ALA A 79 0.78 3.02 -19.08
CA ALA A 79 0.44 4.01 -18.07
C ALA A 79 1.67 4.79 -17.58
N TYR A 80 2.83 4.14 -17.48
CA TYR A 80 4.09 4.81 -17.14
C TYR A 80 4.54 5.75 -18.25
N LEU A 81 4.52 5.33 -19.50
CA LEU A 81 4.95 6.14 -20.65
C LEU A 81 4.00 7.31 -20.92
N SER A 82 2.71 7.16 -20.68
CA SER A 82 1.70 8.22 -20.82
C SER A 82 1.71 9.22 -19.66
N GLY A 83 2.42 8.93 -18.56
CA GLY A 83 2.43 9.75 -17.35
C GLY A 83 1.21 9.54 -16.43
N GLN A 84 0.35 8.56 -16.71
CA GLN A 84 -0.71 8.16 -15.79
C GLN A 84 -0.14 7.50 -14.52
N LEU A 85 0.95 6.74 -14.66
CA LEU A 85 1.75 6.18 -13.56
C LEU A 85 3.08 6.93 -13.45
N ASN A 86 3.37 7.50 -12.29
CA ASN A 86 4.63 8.16 -12.00
C ASN A 86 5.31 7.48 -10.81
N ILE A 87 6.57 7.08 -10.96
CA ILE A 87 7.36 6.39 -9.93
C ILE A 87 8.59 7.23 -9.60
N TYR A 88 8.71 7.59 -8.32
CA TYR A 88 9.84 8.34 -7.77
C TYR A 88 10.64 7.46 -6.81
N PRO A 89 11.80 6.95 -7.21
CA PRO A 89 12.66 6.19 -6.31
C PRO A 89 13.28 7.15 -5.28
N LEU A 90 13.22 6.73 -4.01
CA LEU A 90 13.80 7.46 -2.91
C LEU A 90 15.00 6.67 -2.40
N HIS A 91 16.14 6.85 -3.09
CA HIS A 91 17.38 6.15 -2.78
C HIS A 91 18.43 7.11 -2.22
N VAL A 92 19.09 6.71 -1.13
CA VAL A 92 20.20 7.46 -0.55
C VAL A 92 21.47 6.64 -0.71
N GLU A 93 22.25 6.95 -1.74
CA GLU A 93 23.52 6.29 -1.99
C GLU A 93 24.51 6.58 -0.84
N GLY A 94 25.13 5.52 -0.28
CA GLY A 94 26.18 5.62 0.72
C GLY A 94 25.80 6.26 2.06
N GLY A 95 24.54 6.64 2.22
CA GLY A 95 24.04 7.30 3.42
C GLY A 95 23.65 6.34 4.52
N ARG A 96 24.12 6.58 5.76
CA ARG A 96 23.53 5.94 6.93
C ARG A 96 22.24 6.68 7.30
N TRP A 97 21.14 5.96 7.36
CA TRP A 97 19.87 6.51 7.85
C TRP A 97 20.04 7.09 9.25
N SER A 98 19.85 8.38 9.38
CA SER A 98 19.92 9.12 10.64
C SER A 98 18.56 9.71 10.96
N LYS A 99 18.34 10.09 12.22
CA LYS A 99 17.13 10.81 12.65
C LYS A 99 16.87 12.05 11.78
N TYR A 100 17.90 12.81 11.44
CA TYR A 100 17.80 14.01 10.61
C TYR A 100 17.33 13.66 9.19
N LEU A 101 17.93 12.65 8.56
CA LEU A 101 17.55 12.24 7.20
C LEU A 101 16.12 11.71 7.15
N SER A 102 15.71 10.87 8.09
CA SER A 102 14.33 10.34 8.15
C SER A 102 13.32 11.50 8.26
N SER A 103 13.54 12.43 9.19
CA SER A 103 12.70 13.62 9.35
C SER A 103 12.64 14.50 8.11
N LEU A 104 13.80 14.72 7.49
CA LEU A 104 13.90 15.50 6.25
C LEU A 104 13.10 14.84 5.12
N PHE A 105 13.25 13.52 4.95
CA PHE A 105 12.53 12.79 3.90
C PHE A 105 11.02 12.80 4.11
N LEU A 106 10.53 12.61 5.34
CA LEU A 106 9.10 12.73 5.61
C LEU A 106 8.56 14.13 5.25
N LYS A 107 9.32 15.18 5.62
CA LYS A 107 8.95 16.56 5.31
C LYS A 107 8.98 16.84 3.81
N VAL A 108 10.03 16.40 3.12
CA VAL A 108 10.18 16.59 1.67
C VAL A 108 9.07 15.83 0.93
N THR A 109 8.84 14.57 1.28
CA THR A 109 7.79 13.75 0.67
C THR A 109 6.42 14.39 0.86
N SER A 110 6.05 14.77 2.08
CA SER A 110 4.74 15.39 2.32
C SER A 110 4.58 16.72 1.58
N THR A 111 5.63 17.56 1.55
CA THR A 111 5.60 18.84 0.83
C THR A 111 5.52 18.64 -0.69
N PHE A 112 6.24 17.64 -1.22
CA PHE A 112 6.16 17.27 -2.63
C PHE A 112 4.74 16.83 -3.01
N LEU A 113 4.11 16.01 -2.19
CA LEU A 113 2.74 15.53 -2.41
C LEU A 113 1.73 16.67 -2.41
N GLU A 114 1.81 17.58 -1.44
CA GLU A 114 0.94 18.75 -1.37
C GLU A 114 1.07 19.64 -2.62
N LYS A 115 2.31 19.87 -3.09
CA LYS A 115 2.56 20.64 -4.30
C LYS A 115 2.12 19.95 -5.59
N LYS A 116 2.12 18.64 -5.61
CA LYS A 116 1.75 17.81 -6.78
C LYS A 116 0.32 17.29 -6.76
N LYS A 117 -0.50 17.68 -5.78
CA LYS A 117 -1.84 17.11 -5.56
C LYS A 117 -2.76 17.16 -6.79
N GLU A 118 -2.57 18.11 -7.69
CA GLU A 118 -3.36 18.20 -8.93
C GLU A 118 -2.91 17.20 -10.02
N HIS A 119 -1.79 16.49 -9.80
CA HIS A 119 -1.21 15.58 -10.78
C HIS A 119 -1.42 14.11 -10.47
N TYR A 120 -2.04 13.77 -9.35
CA TYR A 120 -2.38 12.39 -8.98
C TYR A 120 -3.73 12.32 -8.28
N ASP A 121 -4.32 11.15 -8.31
CA ASP A 121 -5.59 10.81 -7.64
C ASP A 121 -5.34 9.76 -6.55
N LEU A 122 -4.35 8.88 -6.77
CA LEU A 122 -3.87 7.91 -5.79
C LEU A 122 -2.37 8.07 -5.59
N PHE A 123 -1.93 8.05 -4.34
CA PHE A 123 -0.53 8.11 -3.93
C PHE A 123 -0.14 6.86 -3.15
N VAL A 124 1.03 6.31 -3.44
CA VAL A 124 1.58 5.12 -2.76
C VAL A 124 2.95 5.43 -2.19
N ILE A 125 3.18 5.09 -0.92
CA ILE A 125 4.52 4.99 -0.32
C ILE A 125 4.84 3.51 -0.13
N ASP A 126 5.86 3.02 -0.83
CA ASP A 126 6.32 1.64 -0.73
C ASP A 126 7.87 1.58 -0.55
N SER A 127 8.37 1.53 0.69
CA SER A 127 7.70 1.48 1.98
C SER A 127 7.99 2.73 2.84
N LEU A 128 7.10 3.01 3.80
CA LEU A 128 7.29 4.08 4.78
C LEU A 128 8.44 3.78 5.76
N SER A 129 8.78 2.51 5.96
CA SER A 129 9.73 2.06 6.98
C SER A 129 11.08 2.77 6.89
N ALA A 130 11.64 2.91 5.69
CA ALA A 130 12.91 3.61 5.49
C ALA A 130 12.82 5.10 5.89
N LEU A 131 11.66 5.73 5.70
CA LEU A 131 11.43 7.13 6.01
C LEU A 131 11.20 7.40 7.50
N THR A 132 10.93 6.37 8.30
CA THR A 132 10.54 6.51 9.71
C THR A 132 11.57 5.99 10.69
N VAL A 133 12.65 5.36 10.22
CA VAL A 133 13.74 4.89 11.08
C VAL A 133 14.27 6.07 11.91
N LYS A 134 14.13 5.99 13.24
CA LYS A 134 14.55 7.05 14.18
C LYS A 134 13.81 8.39 14.08
N THR A 135 12.67 8.47 13.37
CA THR A 135 11.85 9.69 13.33
C THR A 135 11.18 9.96 14.68
N PRO A 136 11.20 11.20 15.18
CA PRO A 136 10.47 11.57 16.39
C PRO A 136 8.95 11.38 16.21
N PRO A 137 8.23 10.93 17.26
CA PRO A 137 6.79 10.69 17.19
C PRO A 137 5.96 11.90 16.72
N HIS A 138 6.34 13.11 17.10
CA HIS A 138 5.61 14.32 16.69
C HIS A 138 5.77 14.65 15.20
N GLU A 139 6.91 14.34 14.59
CA GLU A 139 7.13 14.54 13.16
C GLU A 139 6.35 13.51 12.34
N PHE A 140 6.30 12.26 12.82
CA PHE A 140 5.46 11.23 12.24
C PHE A 140 3.97 11.64 12.30
N LEU A 141 3.51 12.17 13.44
CA LEU A 141 2.13 12.67 13.56
C LEU A 141 1.84 13.80 12.57
N THR A 142 2.77 14.71 12.41
CA THR A 142 2.66 15.81 11.42
C THR A 142 2.51 15.24 10.01
N PHE A 143 3.33 14.24 9.67
CA PHE A 143 3.24 13.55 8.38
C PHE A 143 1.87 12.89 8.18
N ILE A 144 1.39 12.09 9.15
CA ILE A 144 0.08 11.43 9.05
C ILE A 144 -1.08 12.44 8.96
N THR A 145 -0.99 13.55 9.69
CA THR A 145 -1.99 14.63 9.58
C THR A 145 -2.04 15.21 8.16
N ARG A 146 -0.89 15.41 7.52
CA ARG A 146 -0.84 15.86 6.11
C ARG A 146 -1.42 14.82 5.15
N MET A 147 -1.18 13.52 5.38
CA MET A 147 -1.81 12.46 4.58
C MET A 147 -3.34 12.47 4.74
N LYS A 148 -3.86 12.68 5.95
CA LYS A 148 -5.31 12.83 6.16
C LYS A 148 -5.88 14.10 5.49
N ASN A 149 -5.14 15.18 5.45
CA ASN A 149 -5.55 16.38 4.70
C ASN A 149 -5.65 16.09 3.19
N LEU A 150 -4.69 15.36 2.62
CA LEU A 150 -4.78 14.92 1.22
C LEU A 150 -6.01 14.04 0.97
N VAL A 151 -6.35 13.16 1.91
CA VAL A 151 -7.60 12.36 1.82
C VAL A 151 -8.83 13.26 1.85
N SER A 152 -8.84 14.27 2.71
CA SER A 152 -9.92 15.27 2.76
C SER A 152 -10.02 16.10 1.46
N ASP A 153 -8.88 16.30 0.79
CA ASP A 153 -8.80 16.93 -0.55
C ASP A 153 -9.18 15.97 -1.70
N GLY A 154 -9.68 14.77 -1.39
CA GLY A 154 -10.15 13.80 -2.37
C GLY A 154 -9.09 12.82 -2.89
N LYS A 155 -7.90 12.76 -2.29
CA LYS A 155 -6.83 11.86 -2.72
C LYS A 155 -6.85 10.54 -1.95
N ALA A 156 -6.61 9.42 -2.64
CA ALA A 156 -6.35 8.15 -1.98
C ALA A 156 -4.87 8.02 -1.62
N VAL A 157 -4.57 7.49 -0.44
CA VAL A 157 -3.20 7.32 0.06
C VAL A 157 -3.01 5.87 0.52
N VAL A 158 -2.02 5.19 -0.04
CA VAL A 158 -1.60 3.84 0.36
C VAL A 158 -0.22 3.91 0.98
N ILE A 159 -0.07 3.32 2.15
CA ILE A 159 1.20 3.26 2.88
C ILE A 159 1.51 1.81 3.18
N THR A 160 2.63 1.28 2.67
CA THR A 160 3.16 -0.01 3.11
C THR A 160 4.22 0.21 4.18
N PHE A 161 4.36 -0.71 5.11
CA PHE A 161 5.41 -0.65 6.13
C PHE A 161 5.71 -2.01 6.75
N HIS A 162 6.91 -2.12 7.30
CA HIS A 162 7.39 -3.26 8.06
C HIS A 162 7.27 -2.93 9.55
N PRO A 163 6.51 -3.70 10.35
CA PRO A 163 6.27 -3.37 11.76
C PRO A 163 7.54 -3.33 12.60
N GLU A 164 8.55 -4.12 12.27
CA GLU A 164 9.83 -4.18 12.98
C GLU A 164 10.65 -2.87 12.95
N PHE A 165 10.35 -1.95 12.03
CA PHE A 165 11.03 -0.65 11.92
C PHE A 165 10.28 0.51 12.56
N LEU A 166 9.06 0.29 13.06
CA LEU A 166 8.24 1.30 13.67
C LEU A 166 8.04 0.98 15.17
N SER A 167 7.92 2.02 16.00
CA SER A 167 7.53 1.84 17.39
C SER A 167 6.07 1.42 17.51
N GLU A 168 5.71 0.68 18.55
CA GLU A 168 4.32 0.30 18.83
C GLU A 168 3.38 1.51 18.87
N GLU A 169 3.84 2.62 19.46
CA GLU A 169 3.09 3.88 19.48
C GLU A 169 2.80 4.39 18.07
N THR A 170 3.78 4.33 17.16
CA THR A 170 3.62 4.74 15.76
C THR A 170 2.64 3.85 15.03
N ILE A 171 2.73 2.52 15.23
CA ILE A 171 1.80 1.55 14.65
C ILE A 171 0.38 1.79 15.15
N MET A 172 0.19 2.00 16.46
CA MET A 172 -1.13 2.30 17.03
C MET A 172 -1.73 3.58 16.46
N LYS A 173 -0.92 4.64 16.30
CA LYS A 173 -1.38 5.89 15.67
C LYS A 173 -1.78 5.70 14.24
N LEU A 174 -0.99 4.95 13.46
CA LEU A 174 -1.30 4.65 12.06
C LEU A 174 -2.58 3.82 11.95
N ARG A 175 -2.75 2.81 12.82
CA ARG A 175 -3.97 1.99 12.88
C ARG A 175 -5.21 2.80 13.24
N ALA A 176 -5.09 3.72 14.21
CA ALA A 176 -6.20 4.57 14.63
C ALA A 176 -6.63 5.55 13.52
N THR A 177 -5.66 6.16 12.84
CA THR A 177 -5.90 7.21 11.84
C THR A 177 -6.28 6.68 10.45
N SER A 178 -5.87 5.47 10.09
CA SER A 178 -6.18 4.88 8.79
C SER A 178 -7.68 4.59 8.65
N ASP A 179 -8.21 4.75 7.44
CA ASP A 179 -9.57 4.37 7.08
C ASP A 179 -9.65 2.87 6.74
N ALA A 180 -8.57 2.33 6.16
CA ALA A 180 -8.37 0.90 5.99
C ALA A 180 -7.02 0.51 6.60
N TYR A 181 -7.00 -0.58 7.37
CA TYR A 181 -5.80 -1.14 7.96
C TYR A 181 -5.79 -2.65 7.77
N MET A 182 -4.81 -3.14 7.04
CA MET A 182 -4.69 -4.54 6.66
C MET A 182 -3.30 -5.06 7.03
N VAL A 183 -3.23 -6.32 7.42
CA VAL A 183 -1.99 -7.01 7.80
C VAL A 183 -1.77 -8.19 6.88
N LEU A 184 -0.64 -8.20 6.18
CA LEU A 184 -0.23 -9.33 5.35
C LEU A 184 0.79 -10.19 6.12
N LYS A 185 0.53 -11.49 6.17
CA LYS A 185 1.39 -12.48 6.82
C LYS A 185 1.70 -13.64 5.88
N ASN A 186 2.87 -14.22 6.06
CA ASN A 186 3.20 -15.50 5.45
C ASN A 186 2.50 -16.63 6.25
N ALA A 187 1.98 -17.61 5.56
CA ALA A 187 1.44 -18.83 6.16
C ALA A 187 1.74 -20.04 5.27
N SER A 188 1.73 -21.21 5.84
CA SER A 188 1.80 -22.47 5.08
C SER A 188 0.52 -23.27 5.37
N ILE A 189 -0.20 -23.63 4.31
CA ILE A 189 -1.44 -24.39 4.40
C ILE A 189 -1.30 -25.64 3.53
N ALA A 190 -1.39 -26.80 4.15
CA ALA A 190 -1.21 -28.09 3.48
C ALA A 190 0.11 -28.18 2.67
N GLY A 191 1.19 -27.57 3.18
CA GLY A 191 2.51 -27.56 2.53
C GLY A 191 2.66 -26.54 1.41
N MET A 192 1.66 -25.71 1.16
CA MET A 192 1.71 -24.62 0.19
C MET A 192 1.95 -23.29 0.90
N ASP A 193 2.90 -22.51 0.39
CA ASP A 193 3.16 -21.16 0.89
C ASP A 193 2.09 -20.18 0.36
N VAL A 194 1.35 -19.58 1.30
CA VAL A 194 0.28 -18.63 1.01
C VAL A 194 0.50 -17.32 1.77
N LYS A 195 -0.22 -16.30 1.36
CA LYS A 195 -0.28 -15.02 2.07
C LYS A 195 -1.66 -14.89 2.71
N VAL A 196 -1.70 -14.45 3.96
CA VAL A 196 -2.97 -14.16 4.65
C VAL A 196 -3.10 -12.65 4.78
N LEU A 197 -4.12 -12.11 4.15
CA LEU A 197 -4.55 -10.73 4.30
C LEU A 197 -5.57 -10.66 5.44
N LYS A 198 -5.14 -10.18 6.61
CA LYS A 198 -6.04 -9.90 7.74
C LYS A 198 -6.58 -8.48 7.61
N ILE A 199 -7.91 -8.34 7.61
CA ILE A 199 -8.60 -7.05 7.55
C ILE A 199 -8.88 -6.62 8.99
N VAL A 200 -8.08 -5.69 9.51
CA VAL A 200 -8.23 -5.17 10.87
C VAL A 200 -9.25 -4.04 10.90
N LYS A 201 -9.25 -3.20 9.88
CA LYS A 201 -10.17 -2.10 9.70
C LYS A 201 -10.38 -1.88 8.21
N LEU A 202 -11.62 -1.69 7.80
CA LEU A 202 -11.96 -1.29 6.44
C LEU A 202 -13.25 -0.49 6.50
N TRP A 203 -13.16 0.81 6.21
CA TRP A 203 -14.30 1.69 6.21
C TRP A 203 -14.97 1.73 4.82
N GLY A 204 -16.28 1.91 4.77
CA GLY A 204 -17.07 1.88 3.53
C GLY A 204 -17.36 0.45 3.05
N GLY A 205 -17.82 0.29 1.80
CA GLY A 205 -18.24 -0.99 1.22
C GLY A 205 -19.60 -1.49 1.68
N HIS A 206 -20.11 -2.51 1.02
CA HIS A 206 -21.44 -3.07 1.25
C HIS A 206 -21.38 -4.59 1.40
N GLY A 207 -22.22 -5.16 2.28
CA GLY A 207 -22.35 -6.60 2.47
C GLY A 207 -21.43 -7.20 3.54
N GLU A 208 -21.44 -8.52 3.59
CA GLU A 208 -20.57 -9.28 4.50
C GLU A 208 -19.12 -9.20 4.08
N ARG A 209 -18.25 -9.03 5.06
CA ARG A 209 -16.80 -8.97 4.86
C ARG A 209 -16.13 -10.09 5.63
N LYS A 210 -15.10 -10.64 5.05
CA LYS A 210 -14.24 -11.56 5.79
C LYS A 210 -13.25 -10.78 6.66
N SER A 211 -12.92 -11.36 7.81
CA SER A 211 -11.85 -10.83 8.67
C SER A 211 -10.45 -11.17 8.14
N ALA A 212 -10.35 -12.22 7.32
CA ALA A 212 -9.11 -12.63 6.66
C ALA A 212 -9.40 -13.29 5.31
N VAL A 213 -8.47 -13.09 4.36
CA VAL A 213 -8.51 -13.69 3.02
C VAL A 213 -7.15 -14.34 2.76
N THR A 214 -7.16 -15.58 2.26
CA THR A 214 -5.94 -16.25 1.84
C THR A 214 -5.66 -15.95 0.40
N LEU A 215 -4.44 -15.49 0.13
CA LEU A 215 -3.97 -15.07 -1.17
C LEU A 215 -2.79 -15.94 -1.61
N GLU A 216 -2.74 -16.24 -2.88
CA GLU A 216 -1.58 -16.81 -3.55
C GLU A 216 -1.05 -15.82 -4.57
N VAL A 217 0.27 -15.73 -4.65
CA VAL A 217 0.95 -14.98 -5.71
C VAL A 217 1.41 -15.98 -6.76
N ASN A 218 0.81 -15.91 -7.92
CA ASN A 218 1.13 -16.78 -9.05
C ASN A 218 1.73 -15.94 -10.20
N PRO A 219 2.93 -16.28 -10.71
CA PRO A 219 3.55 -15.53 -11.80
C PRO A 219 2.74 -15.50 -13.10
N GLU A 220 1.90 -16.50 -13.33
CA GLU A 220 1.12 -16.61 -14.57
C GLU A 220 -0.23 -15.86 -14.49
N ILE A 221 -0.80 -15.75 -13.28
CA ILE A 221 -2.18 -15.26 -13.06
C ILE A 221 -2.19 -13.96 -12.25
N GLY A 222 -1.10 -13.67 -11.54
CA GLY A 222 -1.02 -12.58 -10.57
C GLY A 222 -1.51 -12.99 -9.18
N LEU A 223 -2.16 -12.08 -8.50
CA LEU A 223 -2.74 -12.33 -7.18
C LEU A 223 -4.09 -13.05 -7.31
N ARG A 224 -4.30 -14.13 -6.57
CA ARG A 224 -5.59 -14.82 -6.52
C ARG A 224 -6.02 -15.17 -5.09
N VAL A 225 -7.32 -15.29 -4.88
CA VAL A 225 -7.89 -15.79 -3.63
C VAL A 225 -7.86 -17.30 -3.63
N MET A 226 -7.34 -17.88 -2.55
CA MET A 226 -7.39 -19.31 -2.30
C MET A 226 -8.61 -19.62 -1.42
N PRO A 227 -9.59 -20.40 -1.92
CA PRO A 227 -10.70 -20.83 -1.09
C PRO A 227 -10.19 -21.78 -0.01
N LEU A 228 -10.20 -21.33 1.24
CA LEU A 228 -9.95 -22.23 2.37
C LEU A 228 -11.21 -23.06 2.61
N GLY A 229 -11.18 -24.32 2.23
CA GLY A 229 -12.16 -25.30 2.71
C GLY A 229 -11.95 -25.49 4.22
N GLY A 230 -12.71 -24.75 5.04
CA GLY A 230 -12.96 -25.12 6.43
C GLY A 230 -11.81 -25.02 7.44
N VAL A 231 -10.80 -24.20 7.26
CA VAL A 231 -9.80 -23.94 8.31
C VAL A 231 -10.20 -22.69 9.09
N GLN A 232 -10.68 -22.89 10.31
CA GLN A 232 -10.75 -21.81 11.32
C GLN A 232 -9.32 -21.49 11.76
N VAL A 233 -8.90 -20.22 11.64
CA VAL A 233 -7.63 -19.66 12.15
C VAL A 233 -7.86 -19.08 13.52
#